data_aaad182c23259b13839a1bb468decf9b
#
_entry.id   aaad182c23259b13839a1bb468decf9b
#
_cell.length_a   1.000
_cell.length_b   1.000
_cell.length_c   1.000
_cell.angle_alpha   90.00
_cell.angle_beta   90.00
_cell.angle_gamma   90.00
#
_symmetry.space_group_name_H-M   'P 1'
#
loop_
_entity.id
_entity.type
_entity.pdbx_description
1 polymer ?
#
loop_
_entity_poly.entity_id
_entity_poly.type
_entity_poly.pdbx_seq_one_letter_code
_entity_poly.pdbx_strand_id
1 'polypeptide(L)'
;MQIKISKTLEAIIARAAFNTTKAGLDHSLKDFLTLELLREEGSLAYQLLSSRLKDWELYQIRLRIEREMLAGQQNVPQSPEEYYRAFTEELRACSGAARSVSTAHALRAIVGDRTTATSRVLEMYGITGTVVDEDLKKFAVGDDFRTEIQVHMLDFN
;
A
#
# COMPACT_ATOMS: atom_id res chain seq x y z
N MET A 1 -11.89 -10.78 -16.01
CA MET A 1 -10.43 -10.67 -15.86
C MET A 1 -10.03 -10.94 -14.43
N GLN A 2 -9.00 -11.73 -14.24
CA GLN A 2 -8.56 -12.16 -12.91
C GLN A 2 -7.17 -11.64 -12.60
N ILE A 3 -6.93 -11.29 -11.34
CA ILE A 3 -5.57 -11.08 -10.84
C ILE A 3 -5.35 -11.94 -9.60
N LYS A 4 -4.12 -12.37 -9.42
CA LYS A 4 -3.71 -13.02 -8.18
C LYS A 4 -3.28 -11.94 -7.19
N ILE A 5 -3.80 -12.01 -5.98
CA ILE A 5 -3.44 -11.07 -4.91
C ILE A 5 -2.94 -11.85 -3.72
N SER A 6 -1.86 -11.38 -3.09
CA SER A 6 -1.39 -12.03 -1.88
C SER A 6 -2.44 -11.91 -0.78
N LYS A 7 -2.58 -12.95 0.04
CA LYS A 7 -3.53 -12.92 1.16
C LYS A 7 -3.15 -11.88 2.20
N THR A 8 -1.86 -11.64 2.37
CA THR A 8 -1.36 -10.58 3.24
C THR A 8 -1.88 -9.22 2.76
N LEU A 9 -1.74 -8.93 1.46
CA LEU A 9 -2.22 -7.69 0.89
C LEU A 9 -3.73 -7.57 1.00
N GLU A 10 -4.46 -8.64 0.70
CA GLU A 10 -5.92 -8.65 0.79
C GLU A 10 -6.40 -8.26 2.19
N ALA A 11 -5.79 -8.85 3.22
CA ALA A 11 -6.13 -8.54 4.60
C ALA A 11 -5.80 -7.09 4.96
N ILE A 12 -4.67 -6.58 4.49
CA ILE A 12 -4.24 -5.20 4.73
C ILE A 12 -5.24 -4.22 4.09
N ILE A 13 -5.64 -4.48 2.85
CA ILE A 13 -6.62 -3.61 2.16
C ILE A 13 -7.95 -3.60 2.92
N ALA A 14 -8.41 -4.77 3.36
CA ALA A 14 -9.66 -4.87 4.10
C ALA A 14 -9.64 -4.08 5.40
N ARG A 15 -8.55 -4.18 6.17
CA ARG A 15 -8.40 -3.41 7.41
C ARG A 15 -8.32 -1.91 7.14
N ALA A 16 -7.54 -1.51 6.14
CA ALA A 16 -7.41 -0.11 5.77
C ALA A 16 -8.76 0.47 5.30
N ALA A 17 -9.51 -0.28 4.50
CA ALA A 17 -10.81 0.15 4.02
C ALA A 17 -11.80 0.36 5.18
N PHE A 18 -11.81 -0.57 6.13
CA PHE A 18 -12.65 -0.44 7.33
C PHE A 18 -12.26 0.82 8.13
N ASN A 19 -10.98 1.04 8.35
CA ASN A 19 -10.49 2.18 9.12
C ASN A 19 -10.79 3.50 8.41
N THR A 20 -10.67 3.53 7.09
CA THR A 20 -10.99 4.74 6.31
C THR A 20 -12.46 5.11 6.44
N THR A 21 -13.34 4.12 6.31
CA THR A 21 -14.79 4.32 6.48
C THR A 21 -15.10 4.82 7.88
N LYS A 22 -14.50 4.21 8.89
CA LYS A 22 -14.75 4.55 10.30
C LYS A 22 -14.26 5.94 10.66
N ALA A 23 -13.13 6.35 10.11
CA ALA A 23 -12.51 7.64 10.45
C ALA A 23 -13.31 8.83 9.94
N GLY A 24 -13.91 8.71 8.75
CA GLY A 24 -14.72 9.76 8.16
C GLY A 24 -13.96 11.06 7.87
N LEU A 25 -12.63 10.98 7.76
CA LEU A 25 -11.79 12.14 7.48
C LEU A 25 -11.44 12.21 5.99
N ASP A 26 -11.14 13.40 5.51
CA ASP A 26 -10.79 13.63 4.11
C ASP A 26 -9.34 13.23 3.85
N HIS A 27 -9.08 11.94 3.88
CA HIS A 27 -7.80 11.37 3.48
C HIS A 27 -8.08 10.06 2.76
N SER A 28 -7.16 9.69 1.91
CA SER A 28 -7.34 8.52 1.07
C SER A 28 -7.16 7.23 1.84
N LEU A 29 -7.73 6.16 1.30
CA LEU A 29 -7.44 4.81 1.75
C LEU A 29 -5.93 4.55 1.86
N LYS A 30 -5.13 5.16 0.98
CA LYS A 30 -3.68 4.95 0.91
C LYS A 30 -2.95 5.38 2.18
N ASP A 31 -3.48 6.35 2.92
CA ASP A 31 -2.89 6.74 4.19
C ASP A 31 -3.00 5.60 5.22
N PHE A 32 -4.18 5.01 5.35
CA PHE A 32 -4.37 3.86 6.23
C PHE A 32 -3.64 2.61 5.73
N LEU A 33 -3.58 2.42 4.41
CA LEU A 33 -2.81 1.32 3.82
C LEU A 33 -1.35 1.39 4.25
N THR A 34 -0.76 2.56 4.18
CA THR A 34 0.65 2.73 4.55
C THR A 34 0.87 2.42 6.03
N LEU A 35 -0.03 2.87 6.91
CA LEU A 35 0.07 2.53 8.32
C LEU A 35 0.01 1.03 8.56
N GLU A 36 -0.85 0.32 7.82
CA GLU A 36 -0.93 -1.14 7.93
C GLU A 36 0.32 -1.82 7.36
N LEU A 37 0.87 -1.33 6.25
CA LEU A 37 2.11 -1.85 5.69
C LEU A 37 3.29 -1.69 6.66
N LEU A 38 3.34 -0.58 7.38
CA LEU A 38 4.40 -0.32 8.36
C LEU A 38 4.31 -1.24 9.59
N ARG A 39 3.16 -1.85 9.83
CA ARG A 39 2.96 -2.80 10.92
C ARG A 39 3.20 -4.25 10.51
N GLU A 40 3.13 -4.55 9.22
CA GLU A 40 3.24 -5.92 8.72
C GLU A 40 4.68 -6.22 8.34
N GLU A 41 5.49 -6.61 9.33
CA GLU A 41 6.92 -6.81 9.15
C GLU A 41 7.26 -7.95 8.17
N GLY A 42 6.36 -8.92 8.02
CA GLY A 42 6.53 -10.02 7.09
C GLY A 42 6.20 -9.68 5.64
N SER A 43 5.71 -8.48 5.35
CA SER A 43 5.32 -8.10 3.99
C SER A 43 6.52 -7.70 3.14
N LEU A 44 6.38 -7.83 1.82
CA LEU A 44 7.41 -7.38 0.88
C LEU A 44 7.60 -5.87 0.93
N ALA A 45 6.51 -5.11 1.12
CA ALA A 45 6.60 -3.66 1.26
C ALA A 45 7.46 -3.29 2.47
N TYR A 46 7.23 -3.93 3.61
CA TYR A 46 8.04 -3.67 4.80
C TYR A 46 9.51 -4.03 4.58
N GLN A 47 9.77 -5.17 3.96
CA GLN A 47 11.15 -5.58 3.64
C GLN A 47 11.83 -4.57 2.71
N LEU A 48 11.12 -4.07 1.71
CA LEU A 48 11.63 -3.05 0.82
C LEU A 48 11.98 -1.78 1.59
N LEU A 49 11.06 -1.30 2.41
CA LEU A 49 11.28 -0.10 3.21
C LEU A 49 12.42 -0.27 4.20
N SER A 50 12.47 -1.40 4.91
CA SER A 50 13.50 -1.66 5.92
C SER A 50 14.88 -1.89 5.32
N SER A 51 14.97 -2.27 4.05
CA SER A 51 16.25 -2.38 3.37
C SER A 51 16.85 -1.02 3.03
N ARG A 52 16.05 0.03 2.99
CA ARG A 52 16.47 1.39 2.63
C ARG A 52 16.47 2.36 3.80
N LEU A 53 15.66 2.09 4.82
CA LEU A 53 15.43 3.00 5.94
C LEU A 53 15.72 2.30 7.26
N LYS A 54 16.17 3.09 8.22
CA LYS A 54 16.41 2.60 9.59
C LYS A 54 15.09 2.55 10.36
N ASP A 55 15.06 1.78 11.43
CA ASP A 55 13.85 1.63 12.25
C ASP A 55 13.30 2.96 12.75
N TRP A 56 14.19 3.87 13.17
CA TRP A 56 13.76 5.18 13.64
C TRP A 56 13.16 6.04 12.51
N GLU A 57 13.63 5.86 11.27
CA GLU A 57 13.05 6.55 10.12
C GLU A 57 11.64 6.02 9.82
N LEU A 58 11.45 4.71 9.88
CA LEU A 58 10.12 4.10 9.70
C LEU A 58 9.15 4.60 10.78
N TYR A 59 9.62 4.71 12.01
CA TYR A 59 8.81 5.24 13.10
C TYR A 59 8.42 6.71 12.85
N GLN A 60 9.36 7.53 12.39
CA GLN A 60 9.07 8.93 12.07
C GLN A 60 8.09 9.07 10.92
N ILE A 61 8.22 8.23 9.89
CA ILE A 61 7.27 8.21 8.76
C ILE A 61 5.86 7.96 9.29
N ARG A 62 5.70 6.96 10.14
CA ARG A 62 4.40 6.66 10.74
C ARG A 62 3.82 7.85 11.49
N LEU A 63 4.62 8.49 12.33
CA LEU A 63 4.18 9.65 13.09
C LEU A 63 3.78 10.81 12.19
N ARG A 64 4.54 11.06 11.13
CA ARG A 64 4.20 12.13 10.19
C ARG A 64 2.90 11.86 9.45
N ILE A 65 2.69 10.63 9.01
CA ILE A 65 1.45 10.24 8.33
C ILE A 65 0.27 10.43 9.28
N GLU A 66 0.38 9.95 10.51
CA GLU A 66 -0.68 10.09 11.51
C GLU A 66 -1.01 11.56 11.78
N ARG A 67 0.00 12.40 11.84
CA ARG A 67 -0.19 13.85 12.05
C ARG A 67 -0.91 14.50 10.87
N GLU A 68 -0.51 14.16 9.65
CA GLU A 68 -1.16 14.67 8.45
C GLU A 68 -2.62 14.22 8.36
N MET A 69 -2.91 13.00 8.76
CA MET A 69 -4.27 12.48 8.79
C MET A 69 -5.15 13.25 9.77
N LEU A 70 -4.61 13.61 10.94
CA LEU A 70 -5.35 14.37 11.94
C LEU A 70 -5.66 15.80 11.48
N ALA A 71 -4.89 16.34 10.54
CA ALA A 71 -5.12 17.66 9.97
C ALA A 71 -6.16 17.62 8.84
N GLY A 72 -6.64 16.46 8.46
CA GLY A 72 -7.63 16.31 7.39
C GLY A 72 -9.00 16.84 7.78
N GLN A 73 -9.80 17.17 6.76
CA GLN A 73 -11.18 17.60 6.95
C GLN A 73 -12.12 16.40 6.91
N GLN A 74 -13.27 16.52 7.59
CA GLN A 74 -14.27 15.48 7.52
C GLN A 74 -14.87 15.39 6.12
N ASN A 75 -15.13 14.16 5.70
CA ASN A 75 -15.69 13.86 4.40
C ASN A 75 -16.74 12.76 4.55
N VAL A 76 -17.63 12.63 3.57
CA VAL A 76 -18.60 11.52 3.54
C VAL A 76 -17.83 10.25 3.11
N PRO A 77 -17.69 9.27 4.01
CA PRO A 77 -16.92 8.08 3.67
C PRO A 77 -17.71 7.15 2.75
N GLN A 78 -16.97 6.40 1.95
CA GLN A 78 -17.52 5.27 1.20
C GLN A 78 -17.62 4.05 2.11
N SER A 79 -18.29 3.00 1.65
CA SER A 79 -18.29 1.73 2.36
C SER A 79 -16.92 1.04 2.25
N PRO A 80 -16.59 0.14 3.19
CA PRO A 80 -15.34 -0.62 3.06
C PRO A 80 -15.24 -1.39 1.74
N GLU A 81 -16.37 -1.95 1.26
CA GLU A 81 -16.41 -2.69 0.00
C GLU A 81 -16.10 -1.80 -1.19
N GLU A 82 -16.55 -0.56 -1.18
CA GLU A 82 -16.28 0.39 -2.26
C GLU A 82 -14.80 0.78 -2.29
N TYR A 83 -14.20 1.06 -1.13
CA TYR A 83 -12.78 1.33 -1.03
C TYR A 83 -11.94 0.14 -1.49
N TYR A 84 -12.31 -1.05 -1.05
CA TYR A 84 -11.62 -2.29 -1.43
C TYR A 84 -11.64 -2.49 -2.94
N ARG A 85 -12.82 -2.38 -3.54
CA ARG A 85 -12.99 -2.56 -4.98
C ARG A 85 -12.19 -1.54 -5.77
N ALA A 86 -12.30 -0.27 -5.42
CA ALA A 86 -11.61 0.80 -6.13
C ALA A 86 -10.09 0.60 -6.10
N PHE A 87 -9.54 0.22 -4.96
CA PHE A 87 -8.11 0.03 -4.83
C PHE A 87 -7.62 -1.22 -5.56
N THR A 88 -8.36 -2.32 -5.50
CA THR A 88 -7.98 -3.53 -6.23
C THR A 88 -8.03 -3.32 -7.74
N GLU A 89 -8.96 -2.52 -8.24
CA GLU A 89 -8.99 -2.15 -9.65
C GLU A 89 -7.78 -1.28 -10.02
N GLU A 90 -7.40 -0.36 -9.15
CA GLU A 90 -6.20 0.46 -9.35
C GLU A 90 -4.94 -0.41 -9.38
N LEU A 91 -4.82 -1.38 -8.48
CA LEU A 91 -3.71 -2.33 -8.48
C LEU A 91 -3.65 -3.12 -9.79
N ARG A 92 -4.79 -3.57 -10.27
CA ARG A 92 -4.87 -4.29 -11.54
C ARG A 92 -4.34 -3.42 -12.70
N ALA A 93 -4.73 -2.16 -12.73
CA ALA A 93 -4.29 -1.24 -13.78
C ALA A 93 -2.80 -0.90 -13.69
N CYS A 94 -2.27 -0.77 -12.46
CA CYS A 94 -0.89 -0.37 -12.21
C CYS A 94 0.09 -1.54 -12.26
N SER A 95 -0.36 -2.77 -12.06
CA SER A 95 0.53 -3.94 -12.01
C SER A 95 1.04 -4.39 -13.38
N GLY A 96 0.45 -3.88 -14.45
CA GLY A 96 0.85 -4.20 -15.82
C GLY A 96 0.72 -5.68 -16.12
N ALA A 97 1.83 -6.32 -16.52
CA ALA A 97 1.89 -7.73 -16.85
C ALA A 97 2.13 -8.63 -15.64
N ALA A 98 2.16 -8.10 -14.43
CA ALA A 98 2.38 -8.90 -13.24
C ALA A 98 1.26 -9.90 -13.05
N ARG A 99 1.62 -11.16 -12.81
CA ARG A 99 0.65 -12.24 -12.60
C ARG A 99 0.11 -12.25 -11.19
N SER A 100 0.87 -11.71 -10.24
CA SER A 100 0.51 -11.65 -8.83
C SER A 100 0.80 -10.27 -8.30
N VAL A 101 -0.09 -9.74 -7.48
CA VAL A 101 0.09 -8.45 -6.83
C VAL A 101 0.38 -8.68 -5.35
N SER A 102 1.42 -8.02 -4.89
CA SER A 102 1.89 -8.10 -3.50
C SER A 102 1.78 -6.74 -2.83
N THR A 103 2.15 -6.70 -1.54
CA THR A 103 2.23 -5.44 -0.80
C THR A 103 3.20 -4.46 -1.44
N ALA A 104 4.24 -4.94 -2.13
CA ALA A 104 5.17 -4.06 -2.84
C ALA A 104 4.50 -3.33 -4.00
N HIS A 105 3.58 -3.98 -4.70
CA HIS A 105 2.78 -3.33 -5.74
C HIS A 105 1.84 -2.27 -5.13
N ALA A 106 1.28 -2.55 -3.96
CA ALA A 106 0.48 -1.57 -3.23
C ALA A 106 1.32 -0.34 -2.85
N LEU A 107 2.54 -0.56 -2.38
CA LEU A 107 3.46 0.53 -2.09
C LEU A 107 3.73 1.37 -3.34
N ARG A 108 3.90 0.73 -4.50
CA ARG A 108 4.09 1.44 -5.76
C ARG A 108 2.89 2.32 -6.11
N ALA A 109 1.68 1.82 -5.92
CA ALA A 109 0.47 2.60 -6.16
C ALA A 109 0.39 3.79 -5.21
N ILE A 110 0.79 3.61 -3.95
CA ILE A 110 0.80 4.67 -2.94
C ILE A 110 1.76 5.79 -3.34
N VAL A 111 3.01 5.45 -3.64
CA VAL A 111 4.02 6.47 -3.98
C VAL A 111 3.74 7.14 -5.32
N GLY A 112 3.00 6.49 -6.20
CA GLY A 112 2.60 7.05 -7.49
C GLY A 112 1.47 8.07 -7.39
N ASP A 113 0.72 8.05 -6.30
CA ASP A 113 -0.39 8.98 -6.09
C ASP A 113 0.08 10.19 -5.27
N ARG A 114 0.58 11.19 -5.97
CA ARG A 114 1.16 12.38 -5.34
C ARG A 114 0.13 13.31 -4.72
N THR A 115 -1.15 12.98 -4.80
CA THR A 115 -2.21 13.75 -4.14
C THR A 115 -2.32 13.40 -2.66
N THR A 116 -1.71 12.31 -2.22
CA THR A 116 -1.78 11.86 -0.83
C THR A 116 -0.64 12.44 0.01
N ALA A 117 -0.92 12.67 1.29
CA ALA A 117 0.11 13.07 2.25
C ALA A 117 1.18 11.99 2.38
N THR A 118 0.76 10.73 2.36
CA THR A 118 1.66 9.58 2.46
C THR A 118 2.72 9.57 1.38
N SER A 119 2.34 9.81 0.13
CA SER A 119 3.30 9.87 -0.98
C SER A 119 4.35 10.96 -0.74
N ARG A 120 3.91 12.13 -0.30
CA ARG A 120 4.83 13.23 -0.01
C ARG A 120 5.78 12.92 1.14
N VAL A 121 5.27 12.29 2.20
CA VAL A 121 6.11 11.89 3.34
C VAL A 121 7.15 10.86 2.92
N LEU A 122 6.74 9.83 2.17
CA LEU A 122 7.68 8.81 1.69
C LEU A 122 8.76 9.41 0.77
N GLU A 123 8.37 10.35 -0.08
CA GLU A 123 9.34 11.04 -0.95
C GLU A 123 10.40 11.81 -0.14
N MET A 124 10.03 12.40 1.00
CA MET A 124 10.95 13.07 1.89
C MET A 124 12.06 12.14 2.40
N TYR A 125 11.79 10.85 2.47
CA TYR A 125 12.76 9.84 2.91
C TYR A 125 13.37 9.07 1.73
N GLY A 126 13.21 9.57 0.52
CA GLY A 126 13.81 8.97 -0.67
C GLY A 126 13.06 7.80 -1.26
N ILE A 127 11.86 7.52 -0.79
CA ILE A 127 11.03 6.44 -1.34
C ILE A 127 10.13 7.03 -2.43
N THR A 128 10.58 6.89 -3.66
CA THR A 128 9.89 7.41 -4.84
C THR A 128 9.37 6.26 -5.71
N GLY A 129 8.55 6.60 -6.70
CA GLY A 129 8.08 5.60 -7.66
C GLY A 129 9.22 4.90 -8.39
N THR A 130 10.27 5.63 -8.77
CA THR A 130 11.44 5.07 -9.45
C THR A 130 12.15 4.04 -8.57
N VAL A 131 12.34 4.37 -7.30
CA VAL A 131 12.99 3.49 -6.32
C VAL A 131 12.19 2.20 -6.13
N VAL A 132 10.88 2.32 -5.99
CA VAL A 132 10.01 1.15 -5.82
C VAL A 132 9.99 0.31 -7.09
N ASP A 133 9.97 0.92 -8.27
CA ASP A 133 10.03 0.19 -9.53
C ASP A 133 11.33 -0.61 -9.67
N GLU A 134 12.45 -0.04 -9.27
CA GLU A 134 13.74 -0.76 -9.28
C GLU A 134 13.71 -1.98 -8.35
N ASP A 135 13.14 -1.83 -7.16
CA ASP A 135 13.05 -2.92 -6.21
C ASP A 135 12.06 -4.00 -6.67
N LEU A 136 10.96 -3.60 -7.30
CA LEU A 136 10.01 -4.55 -7.89
C LEU A 136 10.66 -5.40 -8.97
N LYS A 137 11.55 -4.84 -9.78
CA LYS A 137 12.29 -5.59 -10.79
C LYS A 137 13.16 -6.67 -10.16
N LYS A 138 13.78 -6.37 -9.03
CA LYS A 138 14.60 -7.34 -8.28
C LYS A 138 13.74 -8.50 -7.78
N PHE A 139 12.54 -8.21 -7.27
CA PHE A 139 11.63 -9.24 -6.79
C PHE A 139 11.10 -10.10 -7.93
N ALA A 140 10.94 -9.55 -9.13
CA ALA A 140 10.46 -10.29 -10.29
C ALA A 140 11.46 -11.34 -10.78
N VAL A 141 12.75 -11.18 -10.45
CA VAL A 141 13.83 -12.07 -10.89
C VAL A 141 14.12 -13.17 -9.86
N GLY A 142 13.74 -12.96 -8.59
CA GLY A 142 14.02 -13.91 -7.50
C GLY A 142 12.77 -14.52 -6.90
N ASP A 143 12.95 -15.50 -6.03
CA ASP A 143 11.89 -16.17 -5.28
C ASP A 143 11.46 -15.35 -4.05
N ASP A 144 11.35 -14.04 -4.17
CA ASP A 144 11.22 -13.16 -3.03
C ASP A 144 9.78 -12.98 -2.54
N PHE A 145 8.85 -13.77 -3.08
CA PHE A 145 7.48 -13.85 -2.57
C PHE A 145 7.34 -14.77 -1.34
N ARG A 146 8.45 -15.15 -0.71
CA ARG A 146 8.45 -16.10 0.41
C ARG A 146 7.56 -15.68 1.57
N THR A 147 7.42 -14.38 1.81
CA THR A 147 6.60 -13.86 2.90
C THR A 147 5.15 -13.63 2.50
N GLU A 148 4.84 -13.69 1.21
CA GLU A 148 3.50 -13.47 0.66
C GLU A 148 3.15 -14.54 -0.36
N ILE A 149 3.45 -15.80 -0.04
CA ILE A 149 3.29 -16.92 -0.98
C ILE A 149 1.84 -17.35 -1.18
N GLN A 150 0.96 -17.05 -0.23
CA GLN A 150 -0.45 -17.38 -0.36
C GLN A 150 -1.17 -16.32 -1.18
N VAL A 151 -1.87 -16.76 -2.21
CA VAL A 151 -2.57 -15.86 -3.11
C VAL A 151 -4.05 -16.22 -3.20
N HIS A 152 -4.84 -15.23 -3.56
CA HIS A 152 -6.25 -15.36 -3.81
C HIS A 152 -6.55 -14.78 -5.20
N MET A 153 -7.46 -15.40 -5.92
CA MET A 153 -7.88 -14.90 -7.24
C MET A 153 -9.02 -13.90 -7.07
N LEU A 154 -8.83 -12.70 -7.62
CA LEU A 154 -9.89 -11.71 -7.70
C LEU A 154 -10.44 -11.67 -9.12
N ASP A 155 -11.78 -11.70 -9.22
CA ASP A 155 -12.48 -11.57 -10.48
C ASP A 155 -13.01 -10.15 -10.65
N PHE A 156 -12.70 -9.57 -11.80
CA PHE A 156 -13.22 -8.27 -12.21
C PHE A 156 -14.13 -8.48 -13.42
N ASN A 157 -15.40 -8.36 -13.20
CA ASN A 157 -16.41 -8.49 -14.26
C ASN A 157 -16.88 -7.12 -14.74
#